data_67da4c8620dff7eb19d56530befab389
#
_entry.id   67da4c8620dff7eb19d56530befab389
#
_cell.length_a   1.000
_cell.length_b   1.000
_cell.length_c   1.000
_cell.angle_alpha   90.00
_cell.angle_beta   90.00
_cell.angle_gamma   90.00
#
_symmetry.space_group_name_H-M   'P 1'
#
loop_
_entity.id
_entity.type
_entity.pdbx_description
1 polymer ?
#
loop_
_entity_poly.entity_id
_entity_poly.type
_entity_poly.pdbx_seq_one_letter_code
_entity_poly.pdbx_strand_id
1 'polypeptide(L)'
;MLGKNICGVISILSISFALMNTALAETSSTELFPADLLQISNTEAFSKYVFLVDKSERKLLVFEHNGETIKKIDEVPADIGKNGGNKTKRDDHKTPEGIYFFEKKLSPPEIPFEQYGKLALTLNYPNLFDLRESKTGSGIWLHSIPETVPLTRGSRGCVVIRNEVLEKIANYVKFKETPIIIYDKLQYIKKEEHDQRRKELGQYIQGWKEAWESMDLDRYMGFYDDKFKSAGFNFRTWKNHKKRLKDKYKYIKVTLSQPFLLLHKDQLIIKTLQKYESDGHADYGVKTIHALNSNGKYKIISEEWVPSTENGTIKDEIPTSTEQLTAVPANKKETKN
;
A
#
# COMPACT_ATOMS: atom_id res chain seq x y z
N MET A 1 -5.36 78.89 -69.83
CA MET A 1 -6.52 78.02 -69.74
C MET A 1 -6.22 76.86 -68.86
N LEU A 2 -6.83 76.87 -67.81
CA LEU A 2 -7.22 75.88 -66.76
C LEU A 2 -6.69 74.46 -66.95
N GLY A 3 -5.83 74.04 -66.02
CA GLY A 3 -5.49 72.63 -65.75
C GLY A 3 -5.83 72.34 -64.29
N LYS A 4 -6.74 71.44 -64.03
CA LYS A 4 -7.18 71.00 -62.72
C LYS A 4 -6.27 69.93 -62.16
N ASN A 5 -5.71 70.20 -60.98
CA ASN A 5 -5.02 69.22 -60.14
C ASN A 5 -6.05 68.32 -59.45
N ILE A 6 -5.90 67.03 -59.54
CA ILE A 6 -6.62 66.05 -58.76
C ILE A 6 -5.64 65.44 -57.77
N CYS A 7 -5.86 65.75 -56.50
CA CYS A 7 -5.11 65.21 -55.39
C CYS A 7 -5.77 63.86 -54.95
N GLY A 8 -5.04 62.74 -55.18
CA GLY A 8 -5.50 61.45 -54.78
C GLY A 8 -5.14 61.17 -53.30
N VAL A 9 -6.14 61.03 -52.48
CA VAL A 9 -6.00 60.62 -51.07
C VAL A 9 -5.87 59.10 -51.00
N ILE A 10 -4.70 58.61 -50.63
CA ILE A 10 -4.46 57.18 -50.37
C ILE A 10 -4.87 56.92 -48.93
N SER A 11 -5.98 56.23 -48.72
CA SER A 11 -6.49 55.76 -47.42
C SER A 11 -5.74 54.45 -47.05
N ILE A 12 -4.84 54.51 -46.07
CA ILE A 12 -4.17 53.37 -45.52
C ILE A 12 -5.12 52.70 -44.53
N LEU A 13 -5.65 51.53 -44.91
CA LEU A 13 -6.46 50.67 -44.04
C LEU A 13 -5.55 49.85 -43.14
N SER A 14 -5.44 50.28 -41.88
CA SER A 14 -4.71 49.52 -40.83
C SER A 14 -5.55 48.35 -40.37
N ILE A 15 -5.22 47.14 -40.81
CA ILE A 15 -5.78 45.90 -40.28
C ILE A 15 -5.08 45.57 -38.98
N SER A 16 -5.76 45.86 -37.85
CA SER A 16 -5.34 45.41 -36.53
C SER A 16 -5.63 43.91 -36.37
N PHE A 17 -4.60 43.08 -36.45
CA PHE A 17 -4.69 41.65 -36.11
C PHE A 17 -4.74 41.52 -34.58
N ALA A 18 -5.94 41.36 -34.04
CA ALA A 18 -6.11 41.00 -32.64
C ALA A 18 -5.72 39.52 -32.47
N LEU A 19 -4.54 39.27 -31.92
CA LEU A 19 -4.12 37.95 -31.44
C LEU A 19 -5.00 37.57 -30.25
N MET A 20 -6.03 36.81 -30.50
CA MET A 20 -6.77 36.10 -29.47
C MET A 20 -5.86 35.02 -28.91
N ASN A 21 -5.17 35.31 -27.80
CA ASN A 21 -4.59 34.30 -26.94
C ASN A 21 -5.72 33.49 -26.32
N THR A 22 -6.11 32.39 -26.94
CA THR A 22 -6.88 31.35 -26.30
C THR A 22 -5.94 30.64 -25.32
N ALA A 23 -5.95 31.08 -24.06
CA ALA A 23 -5.42 30.31 -22.96
C ALA A 23 -6.22 29.00 -22.94
N LEU A 24 -5.62 27.93 -23.46
CA LEU A 24 -6.05 26.58 -23.18
C LEU A 24 -5.90 26.40 -21.66
N ALA A 25 -7.01 26.53 -20.92
CA ALA A 25 -7.07 26.06 -19.55
C ALA A 25 -6.79 24.54 -19.63
N GLU A 26 -5.56 24.12 -19.35
CA GLU A 26 -5.26 22.75 -19.00
C GLU A 26 -6.19 22.42 -17.83
N THR A 27 -7.25 21.70 -18.10
CA THR A 27 -8.00 20.98 -17.06
C THR A 27 -7.07 19.91 -16.54
N SER A 28 -6.21 20.28 -15.60
CA SER A 28 -5.47 19.36 -14.75
C SER A 28 -6.54 18.50 -14.08
N SER A 29 -6.80 17.32 -14.66
CA SER A 29 -7.55 16.29 -13.97
C SER A 29 -6.73 15.95 -12.75
N THR A 30 -7.18 16.40 -11.58
CA THR A 30 -6.48 16.16 -10.32
C THR A 30 -6.54 14.66 -10.08
N GLU A 31 -5.47 13.95 -10.42
CA GLU A 31 -5.36 12.51 -10.21
C GLU A 31 -5.42 12.24 -8.70
N LEU A 32 -6.37 11.40 -8.30
CA LEU A 32 -6.63 11.05 -6.91
C LEU A 32 -6.18 9.63 -6.63
N PHE A 33 -5.49 9.43 -5.52
CA PHE A 33 -4.98 8.15 -5.05
C PHE A 33 -5.62 7.74 -3.73
N PRO A 34 -5.83 6.43 -3.47
CA PRO A 34 -6.20 5.96 -2.14
C PRO A 34 -5.17 6.42 -1.12
N ALA A 35 -5.62 7.11 -0.08
CA ALA A 35 -4.75 7.83 0.86
C ALA A 35 -3.72 6.94 1.57
N ASP A 36 -4.05 5.67 1.77
CA ASP A 36 -3.31 4.72 2.59
C ASP A 36 -2.58 3.65 1.76
N LEU A 37 -2.79 3.61 0.44
CA LEU A 37 -2.08 2.74 -0.49
C LEU A 37 -0.90 3.51 -1.09
N LEU A 38 0.23 3.57 -0.39
CA LEU A 38 1.31 4.49 -0.76
C LEU A 38 2.29 3.91 -1.77
N GLN A 39 2.60 2.62 -1.65
CA GLN A 39 3.51 1.98 -2.58
C GLN A 39 3.29 0.48 -2.62
N ILE A 40 3.24 -0.07 -3.82
CA ILE A 40 3.33 -1.51 -4.08
C ILE A 40 4.69 -1.75 -4.72
N SER A 41 5.47 -2.66 -4.15
CA SER A 41 6.79 -3.00 -4.68
C SER A 41 6.70 -3.66 -6.05
N ASN A 42 7.68 -3.41 -6.92
CA ASN A 42 7.82 -4.01 -8.24
C ASN A 42 8.52 -5.38 -8.24
N THR A 43 8.88 -5.90 -7.07
CA THR A 43 9.57 -7.19 -7.00
C THR A 43 8.58 -8.33 -7.15
N GLU A 44 8.99 -9.43 -7.78
CA GLU A 44 8.20 -10.66 -7.87
C GLU A 44 7.94 -11.32 -6.51
N ALA A 45 8.72 -10.92 -5.49
CA ALA A 45 8.57 -11.39 -4.12
C ALA A 45 7.24 -10.97 -3.48
N PHE A 46 6.61 -9.91 -3.97
CA PHE A 46 5.36 -9.38 -3.43
C PHE A 46 4.23 -9.45 -4.45
N SER A 47 2.99 -9.39 -3.95
CA SER A 47 1.83 -9.26 -4.83
C SER A 47 1.84 -7.90 -5.53
N LYS A 48 1.55 -7.88 -6.83
CA LYS A 48 1.29 -6.64 -7.56
C LYS A 48 -0.15 -6.13 -7.39
N TYR A 49 -0.99 -6.88 -6.68
CA TYR A 49 -2.39 -6.55 -6.46
C TYR A 49 -2.68 -6.22 -5.00
N VAL A 50 -3.60 -5.27 -4.80
CA VAL A 50 -4.16 -4.91 -3.49
C VAL A 50 -5.67 -4.80 -3.63
N PHE A 51 -6.39 -5.34 -2.65
CA PHE A 51 -7.84 -5.25 -2.54
C PHE A 51 -8.19 -4.18 -1.51
N LEU A 52 -9.10 -3.28 -1.84
CA LEU A 52 -9.64 -2.27 -0.92
C LEU A 52 -11.14 -2.48 -0.75
N VAL A 53 -11.63 -2.41 0.48
CA VAL A 53 -13.07 -2.48 0.78
C VAL A 53 -13.51 -1.18 1.39
N ASP A 54 -14.45 -0.49 0.75
CA ASP A 54 -15.16 0.65 1.31
C ASP A 54 -16.50 0.17 1.89
N LYS A 55 -16.62 0.18 3.21
CA LYS A 55 -17.83 -0.28 3.90
C LYS A 55 -19.00 0.71 3.71
N SER A 56 -18.70 2.01 3.66
CA SER A 56 -19.72 3.06 3.49
C SER A 56 -20.36 3.00 2.11
N GLU A 57 -19.57 2.73 1.07
CA GLU A 57 -20.03 2.62 -0.32
C GLU A 57 -20.43 1.18 -0.69
N ARG A 58 -20.15 0.21 0.20
CA ARG A 58 -20.38 -1.23 -0.03
C ARG A 58 -19.75 -1.69 -1.34
N LYS A 59 -18.45 -1.38 -1.49
CA LYS A 59 -17.67 -1.68 -2.68
C LYS A 59 -16.38 -2.40 -2.32
N LEU A 60 -15.96 -3.29 -3.21
CA LEU A 60 -14.63 -3.86 -3.26
C LEU A 60 -13.93 -3.36 -4.52
N LEU A 61 -12.73 -2.84 -4.36
CA LEU A 61 -11.89 -2.34 -5.43
C LEU A 61 -10.62 -3.17 -5.50
N VAL A 62 -10.11 -3.42 -6.71
CA VAL A 62 -8.80 -4.06 -6.91
C VAL A 62 -7.89 -3.08 -7.61
N PHE A 63 -6.71 -2.90 -7.05
CA PHE A 63 -5.64 -2.09 -7.61
C PHE A 63 -4.49 -2.98 -8.06
N GLU A 64 -3.89 -2.63 -9.19
CA GLU A 64 -2.67 -3.23 -9.72
C GLU A 64 -1.56 -2.19 -9.78
N HIS A 65 -0.36 -2.60 -9.45
CA HIS A 65 0.87 -1.85 -9.70
C HIS A 65 1.55 -2.40 -10.96
N ASN A 66 1.81 -1.53 -11.92
CA ASN A 66 2.38 -1.90 -13.22
C ASN A 66 3.85 -1.49 -13.40
N GLY A 67 4.55 -1.21 -12.30
CA GLY A 67 5.95 -0.74 -12.30
C GLY A 67 6.09 0.77 -12.18
N GLU A 68 5.12 1.55 -12.63
CA GLU A 68 5.17 3.03 -12.63
C GLU A 68 4.03 3.65 -11.82
N THR A 69 2.84 3.08 -11.94
CA THR A 69 1.63 3.63 -11.35
C THR A 69 0.80 2.57 -10.63
N ILE A 70 -0.04 3.02 -9.71
CA ILE A 70 -1.07 2.23 -9.06
C ILE A 70 -2.37 2.50 -9.81
N LYS A 71 -2.96 1.47 -10.41
CA LYS A 71 -4.17 1.57 -11.23
C LYS A 71 -5.30 0.74 -10.67
N LYS A 72 -6.50 1.32 -10.56
CA LYS A 72 -7.72 0.56 -10.28
C LYS A 72 -8.09 -0.26 -11.50
N ILE A 73 -8.22 -1.59 -11.33
CA ILE A 73 -8.55 -2.55 -12.41
C ILE A 73 -9.93 -3.17 -12.27
N ASP A 74 -10.47 -3.23 -11.05
CA ASP A 74 -11.83 -3.72 -10.79
C ASP A 74 -12.49 -2.88 -9.68
N GLU A 75 -13.81 -2.72 -9.79
CA GLU A 75 -14.68 -2.15 -8.76
C GLU A 75 -16.02 -2.85 -8.82
N VAL A 76 -16.43 -3.47 -7.71
CA VAL A 76 -17.63 -4.31 -7.66
C VAL A 76 -18.43 -4.05 -6.39
N PRO A 77 -19.76 -4.21 -6.42
CA PRO A 77 -20.59 -4.19 -5.23
C PRO A 77 -20.19 -5.30 -4.24
N ALA A 78 -20.14 -4.98 -2.96
CA ALA A 78 -19.83 -5.93 -1.90
C ALA A 78 -20.79 -5.78 -0.74
N ASP A 79 -21.24 -6.90 -0.18
CA ASP A 79 -21.96 -6.91 1.08
C ASP A 79 -20.98 -7.06 2.25
N ILE A 80 -21.36 -6.54 3.41
CA ILE A 80 -20.55 -6.52 4.63
C ILE A 80 -21.36 -6.99 5.84
N GLY A 81 -20.78 -6.94 7.03
CA GLY A 81 -21.46 -7.26 8.28
C GLY A 81 -22.74 -6.44 8.48
N LYS A 82 -23.76 -7.08 9.09
CA LYS A 82 -25.08 -6.46 9.36
C LYS A 82 -24.98 -5.20 10.20
N ASN A 83 -23.99 -5.15 11.11
CA ASN A 83 -23.80 -4.05 12.03
C ASN A 83 -22.67 -3.15 11.56
N GLY A 84 -22.88 -1.83 11.63
CA GLY A 84 -21.87 -0.82 11.29
C GLY A 84 -20.72 -0.74 12.30
N GLY A 85 -19.66 -0.03 11.90
CA GLY A 85 -18.46 0.19 12.72
C GLY A 85 -17.45 -0.95 12.65
N ASN A 86 -16.34 -0.79 13.38
CA ASN A 86 -15.24 -1.76 13.39
C ASN A 86 -15.59 -2.99 14.25
N LYS A 87 -15.16 -4.17 13.79
CA LYS A 87 -15.26 -5.40 14.58
C LYS A 87 -14.35 -5.37 15.79
N THR A 88 -14.90 -5.70 16.98
CA THR A 88 -14.13 -5.74 18.24
C THR A 88 -14.26 -7.05 18.97
N LYS A 89 -15.39 -7.76 18.82
CA LYS A 89 -15.63 -9.00 19.55
C LYS A 89 -16.33 -10.04 18.71
N ARG A 90 -16.25 -11.30 19.15
CA ARG A 90 -16.99 -12.41 18.54
C ARG A 90 -18.49 -12.09 18.47
N ASP A 91 -19.13 -12.50 17.39
CA ASP A 91 -20.58 -12.42 17.15
C ASP A 91 -21.17 -10.99 17.16
N ASP A 92 -20.35 -9.95 17.00
CA ASP A 92 -20.80 -8.58 16.85
C ASP A 92 -21.37 -8.27 15.44
N HIS A 93 -21.25 -9.21 14.50
CA HIS A 93 -21.70 -9.11 13.12
C HIS A 93 -21.15 -7.91 12.36
N LYS A 94 -19.96 -7.45 12.73
CA LYS A 94 -19.25 -6.34 12.09
C LYS A 94 -18.12 -6.85 11.22
N THR A 95 -17.90 -6.18 10.09
CA THR A 95 -16.68 -6.35 9.29
C THR A 95 -15.54 -5.56 9.94
N PRO A 96 -14.36 -6.17 10.15
CA PRO A 96 -13.23 -5.47 10.74
C PRO A 96 -12.68 -4.39 9.79
N GLU A 97 -12.03 -3.38 10.36
CA GLU A 97 -11.26 -2.37 9.66
C GLU A 97 -9.79 -2.58 9.94
N GLY A 98 -8.94 -2.51 8.90
CA GLY A 98 -7.52 -2.75 9.04
C GLY A 98 -6.90 -3.35 7.78
N ILE A 99 -5.61 -3.73 7.90
CA ILE A 99 -4.81 -4.34 6.85
C ILE A 99 -4.75 -5.85 7.09
N TYR A 100 -5.33 -6.63 6.18
CA TYR A 100 -5.34 -8.09 6.27
C TYR A 100 -4.67 -8.71 5.04
N PHE A 101 -4.32 -10.00 5.15
CA PHE A 101 -3.80 -10.80 4.05
C PHE A 101 -4.69 -12.03 3.83
N PHE A 102 -4.79 -12.46 2.59
CA PHE A 102 -5.47 -13.70 2.25
C PHE A 102 -4.61 -14.89 2.69
N GLU A 103 -5.24 -15.86 3.37
CA GLU A 103 -4.55 -17.02 3.95
C GLU A 103 -4.68 -18.29 3.11
N LYS A 104 -5.91 -18.62 2.71
CA LYS A 104 -6.23 -19.81 1.93
C LYS A 104 -7.53 -19.69 1.18
N LYS A 105 -7.68 -20.56 0.17
CA LYS A 105 -8.89 -20.74 -0.63
C LYS A 105 -9.69 -21.91 -0.07
N LEU A 106 -11.00 -21.77 0.01
CA LEU A 106 -11.97 -22.80 0.36
C LEU A 106 -13.04 -22.86 -0.72
N SER A 107 -13.54 -24.07 -1.01
CA SER A 107 -14.62 -24.30 -1.97
C SER A 107 -15.48 -25.50 -1.52
N PRO A 108 -16.69 -25.68 -2.05
CA PRO A 108 -17.44 -26.90 -1.80
C PRO A 108 -16.64 -28.16 -2.20
N PRO A 109 -16.72 -29.27 -1.42
CA PRO A 109 -17.58 -29.47 -0.26
C PRO A 109 -17.03 -28.99 1.09
N GLU A 110 -15.83 -28.36 1.18
CA GLU A 110 -15.27 -27.85 2.43
C GLU A 110 -16.15 -26.78 3.08
N ILE A 111 -16.90 -26.04 2.27
CA ILE A 111 -17.84 -25.00 2.70
C ILE A 111 -19.22 -25.22 2.05
N PRO A 112 -20.34 -24.92 2.76
CA PRO A 112 -21.67 -25.00 2.18
C PRO A 112 -21.89 -23.95 1.08
N PHE A 113 -22.28 -24.41 -0.11
CA PHE A 113 -22.52 -23.54 -1.27
C PHE A 113 -23.62 -22.50 -0.99
N GLU A 114 -24.69 -22.88 -0.30
CA GLU A 114 -25.83 -22.01 0.00
C GLU A 114 -25.44 -20.79 0.88
N GLN A 115 -24.36 -20.93 1.66
CA GLN A 115 -23.89 -19.89 2.58
C GLN A 115 -22.73 -19.07 1.99
N TYR A 116 -21.82 -19.73 1.29
CA TYR A 116 -20.52 -19.17 0.89
C TYR A 116 -20.30 -19.16 -0.62
N GLY A 117 -21.29 -19.63 -1.41
CA GLY A 117 -21.19 -19.71 -2.85
C GLY A 117 -20.09 -20.68 -3.32
N LYS A 118 -19.51 -20.41 -4.47
CA LYS A 118 -18.51 -21.27 -5.11
C LYS A 118 -17.13 -21.18 -4.45
N LEU A 119 -16.83 -20.08 -3.74
CA LEU A 119 -15.48 -19.78 -3.30
C LEU A 119 -15.46 -18.89 -2.06
N ALA A 120 -14.52 -19.16 -1.17
CA ALA A 120 -14.14 -18.27 -0.08
C ALA A 120 -12.61 -18.14 0.04
N LEU A 121 -12.15 -16.92 0.33
CA LEU A 121 -10.77 -16.57 0.60
C LEU A 121 -10.70 -16.12 2.07
N THR A 122 -10.01 -16.88 2.91
CA THR A 122 -9.93 -16.55 4.34
C THR A 122 -8.92 -15.43 4.58
N LEU A 123 -9.18 -14.61 5.62
CA LEU A 123 -8.29 -13.52 6.04
C LEU A 123 -7.63 -13.85 7.37
N ASN A 124 -6.45 -13.27 7.60
CA ASN A 124 -5.69 -13.40 8.86
C ASN A 124 -6.26 -12.55 10.01
N TYR A 125 -7.61 -12.49 10.13
CA TYR A 125 -8.27 -11.85 11.27
C TYR A 125 -8.42 -12.83 12.45
N PRO A 126 -8.12 -12.45 13.71
CA PRO A 126 -7.48 -11.20 14.11
C PRO A 126 -5.98 -11.18 13.81
N ASN A 127 -5.49 -10.06 13.28
CA ASN A 127 -4.07 -9.85 13.01
C ASN A 127 -3.33 -9.31 14.25
N LEU A 128 -2.04 -8.95 14.09
CA LEU A 128 -1.21 -8.42 15.18
C LEU A 128 -1.79 -7.14 15.81
N PHE A 129 -2.33 -6.23 15.00
CA PHE A 129 -2.93 -4.98 15.48
C PHE A 129 -4.22 -5.24 16.26
N ASP A 130 -5.08 -6.13 15.72
CA ASP A 130 -6.33 -6.52 16.39
C ASP A 130 -6.08 -7.18 17.76
N LEU A 131 -5.07 -8.06 17.84
CA LEU A 131 -4.67 -8.72 19.08
C LEU A 131 -4.14 -7.73 20.12
N ARG A 132 -3.41 -6.69 19.70
CA ARG A 132 -2.98 -5.61 20.62
C ARG A 132 -4.16 -4.82 21.16
N GLU A 133 -5.21 -4.65 20.39
CA GLU A 133 -6.46 -4.01 20.81
C GLU A 133 -7.41 -4.98 21.53
N SER A 134 -6.97 -6.21 21.83
CA SER A 134 -7.78 -7.25 22.51
C SER A 134 -9.06 -7.60 21.75
N LYS A 135 -9.08 -7.45 20.42
CA LYS A 135 -10.18 -7.88 19.58
C LYS A 135 -10.28 -9.40 19.56
N THR A 136 -11.51 -9.91 19.45
CA THR A 136 -11.80 -11.34 19.49
C THR A 136 -12.66 -11.78 18.30
N GLY A 137 -12.83 -13.11 18.16
CA GLY A 137 -13.54 -13.74 17.04
C GLY A 137 -12.56 -14.23 15.98
N SER A 138 -13.11 -14.80 14.92
CA SER A 138 -12.36 -15.38 13.79
C SER A 138 -13.30 -15.59 12.61
N GLY A 139 -12.80 -16.16 11.51
CA GLY A 139 -13.64 -16.56 10.38
C GLY A 139 -14.16 -15.38 9.56
N ILE A 140 -13.33 -14.34 9.39
CA ILE A 140 -13.59 -13.25 8.46
C ILE A 140 -13.01 -13.64 7.10
N TRP A 141 -13.87 -13.67 6.09
CA TRP A 141 -13.55 -14.12 4.75
C TRP A 141 -14.02 -13.10 3.71
N LEU A 142 -13.40 -13.11 2.54
CA LEU A 142 -14.00 -12.64 1.29
C LEU A 142 -14.63 -13.88 0.63
N HIS A 143 -15.96 -13.95 0.53
CA HIS A 143 -16.62 -15.10 -0.08
C HIS A 143 -17.72 -14.70 -1.05
N SER A 144 -18.12 -15.65 -1.87
CA SER A 144 -19.24 -15.44 -2.79
C SER A 144 -20.57 -15.92 -2.19
N ILE A 145 -21.65 -15.61 -2.90
CA ILE A 145 -23.01 -16.12 -2.62
C ILE A 145 -23.72 -16.47 -3.92
N PRO A 146 -24.70 -17.41 -3.88
CA PRO A 146 -25.56 -17.71 -5.03
C PRO A 146 -26.31 -16.47 -5.52
N GLU A 147 -26.58 -16.39 -6.82
CA GLU A 147 -27.30 -15.28 -7.44
C GLU A 147 -28.72 -15.09 -6.90
N THR A 148 -29.33 -16.16 -6.39
CA THR A 148 -30.66 -16.14 -5.76
C THR A 148 -30.71 -15.42 -4.40
N VAL A 149 -29.52 -15.17 -3.79
CA VAL A 149 -29.41 -14.50 -2.49
C VAL A 149 -29.13 -13.01 -2.71
N PRO A 150 -29.92 -12.09 -2.11
CA PRO A 150 -29.65 -10.66 -2.21
C PRO A 150 -28.26 -10.29 -1.65
N LEU A 151 -27.49 -9.51 -2.40
CA LEU A 151 -26.15 -9.05 -1.97
C LEU A 151 -26.22 -8.09 -0.77
N THR A 152 -27.39 -7.52 -0.49
CA THR A 152 -27.63 -6.58 0.61
C THR A 152 -28.15 -7.26 1.89
N ARG A 153 -28.09 -8.60 1.96
CA ARG A 153 -28.59 -9.37 3.10
C ARG A 153 -27.92 -9.01 4.42
N GLY A 154 -26.66 -8.60 4.36
CA GLY A 154 -25.78 -8.43 5.51
C GLY A 154 -25.18 -9.76 5.99
N SER A 155 -23.88 -9.78 6.21
CA SER A 155 -23.12 -10.95 6.68
C SER A 155 -22.94 -10.94 8.20
N ARG A 156 -22.31 -11.98 8.74
CA ARG A 156 -21.84 -12.00 10.14
C ARG A 156 -20.45 -11.38 10.32
N GLY A 157 -20.00 -10.61 9.31
CA GLY A 157 -18.72 -9.89 9.34
C GLY A 157 -17.83 -10.12 8.12
N CYS A 158 -18.15 -11.07 7.26
CA CYS A 158 -17.45 -11.32 6.01
C CYS A 158 -17.72 -10.21 4.98
N VAL A 159 -16.81 -10.06 4.04
CA VAL A 159 -17.03 -9.33 2.79
C VAL A 159 -17.59 -10.30 1.77
N VAL A 160 -18.70 -9.96 1.11
CA VAL A 160 -19.44 -10.86 0.23
C VAL A 160 -19.62 -10.25 -1.15
N ILE A 161 -19.34 -11.01 -2.20
CA ILE A 161 -19.52 -10.60 -3.60
C ILE A 161 -20.20 -11.71 -4.41
N ARG A 162 -20.41 -11.50 -5.71
CA ARG A 162 -21.00 -12.49 -6.60
C ARG A 162 -20.02 -13.60 -6.99
N ASN A 163 -20.53 -14.79 -7.27
CA ASN A 163 -19.74 -15.98 -7.62
C ASN A 163 -18.77 -15.71 -8.78
N GLU A 164 -19.27 -15.23 -9.91
CA GLU A 164 -18.46 -15.01 -11.11
C GLU A 164 -17.38 -13.95 -10.89
N VAL A 165 -17.70 -12.92 -10.09
CA VAL A 165 -16.75 -11.87 -9.75
C VAL A 165 -15.59 -12.43 -8.90
N LEU A 166 -15.92 -13.22 -7.85
CA LEU A 166 -14.89 -13.79 -6.99
C LEU A 166 -14.00 -14.79 -7.74
N GLU A 167 -14.60 -15.62 -8.61
CA GLU A 167 -13.83 -16.55 -9.46
C GLU A 167 -12.81 -15.82 -10.34
N LYS A 168 -13.19 -14.66 -10.90
CA LYS A 168 -12.29 -13.81 -11.68
C LYS A 168 -11.16 -13.23 -10.83
N ILE A 169 -11.52 -12.50 -9.75
CA ILE A 169 -10.54 -11.73 -8.98
C ILE A 169 -9.69 -12.59 -8.04
N ALA A 170 -10.10 -13.84 -7.75
CA ALA A 170 -9.28 -14.79 -7.01
C ALA A 170 -7.96 -15.13 -7.70
N ASN A 171 -7.88 -14.96 -9.02
CA ASN A 171 -6.64 -15.15 -9.78
C ASN A 171 -5.58 -14.08 -9.49
N TYR A 172 -5.97 -12.95 -8.88
CA TYR A 172 -5.06 -11.90 -8.45
C TYR A 172 -4.45 -12.17 -7.07
N VAL A 173 -4.90 -13.21 -6.37
CA VAL A 173 -4.50 -13.49 -4.99
C VAL A 173 -3.32 -14.44 -4.94
N LYS A 174 -2.22 -13.94 -4.37
CA LYS A 174 -1.09 -14.72 -3.88
C LYS A 174 -1.23 -14.81 -2.36
N PHE A 175 -1.51 -16.02 -1.84
CA PHE A 175 -1.77 -16.22 -0.41
C PHE A 175 -0.59 -15.78 0.45
N LYS A 176 -0.89 -15.14 1.60
CA LYS A 176 0.04 -14.52 2.55
C LYS A 176 0.80 -13.31 2.01
N GLU A 177 0.58 -12.95 0.72
CA GLU A 177 1.25 -11.83 0.06
C GLU A 177 0.26 -10.73 -0.37
N THR A 178 -0.88 -11.10 -0.96
CA THR A 178 -1.86 -10.12 -1.43
C THR A 178 -2.66 -9.57 -0.26
N PRO A 179 -2.61 -8.24 -0.01
CA PRO A 179 -3.38 -7.62 1.05
C PRO A 179 -4.81 -7.29 0.62
N ILE A 180 -5.66 -7.21 1.64
CA ILE A 180 -6.97 -6.58 1.58
C ILE A 180 -7.05 -5.56 2.72
N ILE A 181 -7.29 -4.29 2.38
CA ILE A 181 -7.44 -3.22 3.36
C ILE A 181 -8.92 -2.85 3.44
N ILE A 182 -9.48 -2.91 4.63
CA ILE A 182 -10.90 -2.68 4.88
C ILE A 182 -11.07 -1.36 5.62
N TYR A 183 -11.82 -0.44 5.00
CA TYR A 183 -12.10 0.90 5.51
C TYR A 183 -13.56 1.03 5.95
N ASP A 184 -13.81 1.88 6.92
CA ASP A 184 -15.15 2.42 7.12
C ASP A 184 -15.56 3.24 5.90
N LYS A 185 -14.72 4.19 5.52
CA LYS A 185 -14.84 4.99 4.29
C LYS A 185 -13.46 5.20 3.68
N LEU A 186 -13.29 4.79 2.43
CA LEU A 186 -12.06 4.99 1.68
C LEU A 186 -11.85 6.48 1.38
N GLN A 187 -10.66 6.98 1.69
CA GLN A 187 -10.26 8.36 1.42
C GLN A 187 -9.34 8.41 0.20
N TYR A 188 -9.50 9.47 -0.58
CA TYR A 188 -8.64 9.79 -1.71
C TYR A 188 -7.94 11.11 -1.47
N ILE A 189 -6.66 11.19 -1.85
CA ILE A 189 -5.83 12.39 -1.75
C ILE A 189 -5.22 12.74 -3.10
N LYS A 190 -4.77 13.97 -3.25
CA LYS A 190 -4.07 14.43 -4.44
C LYS A 190 -2.69 13.78 -4.54
N LYS A 191 -2.18 13.71 -5.78
CA LYS A 191 -0.87 13.13 -6.08
C LYS A 191 0.25 13.73 -5.23
N GLU A 192 0.27 15.04 -5.06
CA GLU A 192 1.30 15.75 -4.31
C GLU A 192 1.34 15.31 -2.83
N GLU A 193 0.16 15.19 -2.21
CA GLU A 193 0.04 14.70 -0.82
C GLU A 193 0.42 13.22 -0.71
N HIS A 194 0.01 12.41 -1.69
CA HIS A 194 0.36 11.00 -1.75
C HIS A 194 1.89 10.81 -1.87
N ASP A 195 2.54 11.56 -2.75
CA ASP A 195 3.99 11.52 -2.94
C ASP A 195 4.76 12.02 -1.70
N GLN A 196 4.24 13.05 -1.03
CA GLN A 196 4.81 13.55 0.21
C GLN A 196 4.77 12.49 1.34
N ARG A 197 3.63 11.84 1.54
CA ARG A 197 3.49 10.75 2.53
C ARG A 197 4.44 9.59 2.23
N ARG A 198 4.55 9.21 0.95
CA ARG A 198 5.48 8.18 0.50
C ARG A 198 6.94 8.54 0.80
N LYS A 199 7.32 9.79 0.55
CA LYS A 199 8.66 10.30 0.86
C LYS A 199 8.96 10.26 2.36
N GLU A 200 8.04 10.69 3.20
CA GLU A 200 8.19 10.67 4.67
C GLU A 200 8.41 9.25 5.20
N LEU A 201 7.65 8.27 4.70
CA LEU A 201 7.85 6.87 5.08
C LEU A 201 9.15 6.29 4.52
N GLY A 202 9.57 6.70 3.32
CA GLY A 202 10.88 6.35 2.77
C GLY A 202 12.01 6.84 3.67
N GLN A 203 11.94 8.08 4.16
CA GLN A 203 12.89 8.64 5.12
C GLN A 203 12.89 7.90 6.46
N TYR A 204 11.71 7.50 6.94
CA TYR A 204 11.60 6.71 8.16
C TYR A 204 12.32 5.36 8.03
N ILE A 205 12.11 4.64 6.91
CA ILE A 205 12.75 3.33 6.66
C ILE A 205 14.27 3.51 6.50
N GLN A 206 14.70 4.53 5.76
CA GLN A 206 16.10 4.84 5.56
C GLN A 206 16.79 5.19 6.90
N GLY A 207 16.14 5.99 7.75
CA GLY A 207 16.65 6.32 9.08
C GLY A 207 16.78 5.09 9.99
N TRP A 208 15.83 4.16 9.92
CA TRP A 208 15.90 2.87 10.64
C TRP A 208 17.09 2.03 10.15
N LYS A 209 17.28 1.91 8.82
CA LYS A 209 18.40 1.19 8.20
C LYS A 209 19.74 1.78 8.65
N GLU A 210 19.91 3.10 8.52
CA GLU A 210 21.12 3.81 8.92
C GLU A 210 21.44 3.69 10.40
N ALA A 211 20.41 3.74 11.25
CA ALA A 211 20.60 3.53 12.69
C ALA A 211 21.12 2.12 12.99
N TRP A 212 20.67 1.11 12.24
CA TRP A 212 21.16 -0.26 12.36
C TRP A 212 22.61 -0.39 11.88
N GLU A 213 22.94 0.17 10.70
CA GLU A 213 24.28 0.15 10.10
C GLU A 213 25.30 0.94 10.94
N SER A 214 24.89 2.04 11.56
CA SER A 214 25.76 2.85 12.43
C SER A 214 26.17 2.14 13.73
N MET A 215 25.51 1.01 14.04
CA MET A 215 25.67 0.30 15.33
C MET A 215 25.43 1.18 16.57
N ASP A 216 24.76 2.32 16.41
CA ASP A 216 24.26 3.14 17.52
C ASP A 216 22.97 2.48 18.06
N LEU A 217 23.14 1.70 19.11
CA LEU A 217 22.05 0.90 19.67
C LEU A 217 20.89 1.75 20.20
N ASP A 218 21.16 2.91 20.77
CA ASP A 218 20.11 3.77 21.30
C ASP A 218 19.36 4.48 20.20
N ARG A 219 20.04 4.96 19.13
CA ARG A 219 19.40 5.47 17.91
C ARG A 219 18.53 4.40 17.28
N TYR A 220 19.02 3.18 17.12
CA TYR A 220 18.27 2.06 16.55
C TYR A 220 17.03 1.71 17.39
N MET A 221 17.19 1.56 18.70
CA MET A 221 16.08 1.26 19.61
C MET A 221 15.06 2.39 19.71
N GLY A 222 15.44 3.61 19.33
CA GLY A 222 14.54 4.75 19.21
C GLY A 222 13.40 4.56 18.20
N PHE A 223 13.54 3.66 17.25
CA PHE A 223 12.47 3.29 16.30
C PHE A 223 11.43 2.34 16.89
N TYR A 224 11.70 1.70 18.02
CA TYR A 224 10.87 0.64 18.59
C TYR A 224 9.95 1.15 19.70
N ASP A 225 8.77 0.53 19.77
CA ASP A 225 7.81 0.71 20.85
C ASP A 225 8.27 -0.06 22.10
N ASP A 226 8.03 0.47 23.28
CA ASP A 226 8.39 -0.17 24.55
C ASP A 226 7.67 -1.52 24.77
N LYS A 227 6.49 -1.69 24.15
CA LYS A 227 5.70 -2.93 24.13
C LYS A 227 6.00 -3.81 22.92
N PHE A 228 7.14 -3.60 22.25
CA PHE A 228 7.59 -4.44 21.12
C PHE A 228 7.60 -5.93 21.51
N LYS A 229 7.06 -6.76 20.61
CA LYS A 229 7.10 -8.23 20.70
C LYS A 229 7.28 -8.84 19.33
N SER A 230 8.29 -9.68 19.15
CA SER A 230 8.50 -10.43 17.90
C SER A 230 9.34 -11.66 18.14
N ALA A 231 8.99 -12.80 17.54
CA ALA A 231 9.77 -14.03 17.55
C ALA A 231 10.31 -14.44 18.95
N GLY A 232 9.50 -14.27 19.99
CA GLY A 232 9.89 -14.56 21.38
C GLY A 232 10.66 -13.46 22.09
N PHE A 233 11.02 -12.37 21.42
CA PHE A 233 11.65 -11.20 22.01
C PHE A 233 10.59 -10.18 22.47
N ASN A 234 10.90 -9.50 23.59
CA ASN A 234 10.32 -8.21 23.97
C ASN A 234 11.36 -7.10 23.76
N PHE A 235 10.98 -5.83 23.99
CA PHE A 235 11.86 -4.68 23.79
C PHE A 235 13.24 -4.85 24.46
N ARG A 236 13.28 -5.27 25.73
CA ARG A 236 14.53 -5.44 26.49
C ARG A 236 15.40 -6.58 25.92
N THR A 237 14.79 -7.72 25.67
CA THR A 237 15.52 -8.88 25.13
C THR A 237 15.94 -8.66 23.68
N TRP A 238 15.19 -7.88 22.91
CA TRP A 238 15.56 -7.42 21.55
C TRP A 238 16.79 -6.49 21.62
N LYS A 239 16.76 -5.47 22.49
CA LYS A 239 17.92 -4.59 22.71
C LYS A 239 19.17 -5.39 23.06
N ASN A 240 19.06 -6.36 23.97
CA ASN A 240 20.18 -7.24 24.35
C ASN A 240 20.66 -8.12 23.17
N HIS A 241 19.75 -8.64 22.36
CA HIS A 241 20.10 -9.38 21.14
C HIS A 241 20.88 -8.49 20.17
N LYS A 242 20.40 -7.30 19.88
CA LYS A 242 21.07 -6.34 18.98
C LYS A 242 22.42 -5.86 19.54
N LYS A 243 22.51 -5.68 20.85
CA LYS A 243 23.80 -5.39 21.51
C LYS A 243 24.84 -6.50 21.25
N ARG A 244 24.45 -7.77 21.38
CA ARG A 244 25.36 -8.90 21.10
C ARG A 244 25.83 -8.90 19.65
N LEU A 245 24.98 -8.55 18.68
CA LEU A 245 25.37 -8.45 17.27
C LEU A 245 26.35 -7.29 17.05
N LYS A 246 26.10 -6.12 17.66
CA LYS A 246 27.01 -4.98 17.65
C LYS A 246 28.40 -5.35 18.22
N ASP A 247 28.42 -6.05 19.34
CA ASP A 247 29.67 -6.44 20.02
C ASP A 247 30.43 -7.52 19.25
N LYS A 248 29.73 -8.30 18.41
CA LYS A 248 30.28 -9.42 17.63
C LYS A 248 30.88 -8.99 16.28
N TYR A 249 30.24 -8.05 15.58
CA TYR A 249 30.60 -7.68 14.21
C TYR A 249 31.30 -6.33 14.15
N LYS A 250 32.24 -6.20 13.22
CA LYS A 250 32.99 -4.94 12.96
C LYS A 250 32.17 -3.96 12.14
N TYR A 251 31.28 -4.48 11.29
CA TYR A 251 30.36 -3.68 10.48
C TYR A 251 29.05 -4.43 10.26
N ILE A 252 28.02 -3.69 9.97
CA ILE A 252 26.72 -4.18 9.51
C ILE A 252 26.35 -3.38 8.27
N LYS A 253 25.95 -4.05 7.20
CA LYS A 253 25.40 -3.46 6.00
C LYS A 253 24.05 -4.04 5.70
N VAL A 254 23.08 -3.19 5.38
CA VAL A 254 21.70 -3.58 5.07
C VAL A 254 21.30 -2.98 3.74
N THR A 255 20.97 -3.80 2.76
CA THR A 255 20.40 -3.37 1.50
C THR A 255 18.92 -3.71 1.48
N LEU A 256 18.07 -2.74 1.15
CA LEU A 256 16.63 -2.92 1.10
C LEU A 256 16.12 -2.65 -0.32
N SER A 257 15.18 -3.47 -0.80
CA SER A 257 14.42 -3.17 -2.02
C SER A 257 13.43 -2.04 -1.77
N GLN A 258 12.86 -1.49 -2.86
CA GLN A 258 11.68 -0.63 -2.76
C GLN A 258 10.61 -1.32 -1.91
N PRO A 259 10.09 -0.65 -0.88
CA PRO A 259 9.19 -1.30 0.06
C PRO A 259 7.78 -1.40 -0.50
N PHE A 260 7.04 -2.34 0.05
CA PHE A 260 5.59 -2.42 -0.03
C PHE A 260 5.01 -1.71 1.19
N LEU A 261 4.30 -0.59 0.98
CA LEU A 261 3.83 0.30 2.05
C LEU A 261 2.32 0.31 2.13
N LEU A 262 1.78 -0.17 3.23
CA LEU A 262 0.35 -0.20 3.51
C LEU A 262 0.05 0.55 4.80
N LEU A 263 -0.92 1.45 4.74
CA LEU A 263 -1.41 2.21 5.88
C LEU A 263 -2.88 1.88 6.16
N HIS A 264 -3.28 2.03 7.39
CA HIS A 264 -4.67 2.14 7.81
C HIS A 264 -4.73 2.87 9.14
N LYS A 265 -5.22 4.10 9.15
CA LYS A 265 -5.23 4.96 10.35
C LYS A 265 -3.82 5.12 10.94
N ASP A 266 -3.59 4.61 12.15
CA ASP A 266 -2.30 4.61 12.84
C ASP A 266 -1.41 3.40 12.50
N GLN A 267 -1.94 2.40 11.78
CA GLN A 267 -1.24 1.16 11.43
C GLN A 267 -0.37 1.35 10.20
N LEU A 268 0.83 0.81 10.21
CA LEU A 268 1.75 0.76 9.08
C LEU A 268 2.34 -0.64 8.96
N ILE A 269 2.26 -1.22 7.76
CA ILE A 269 3.00 -2.42 7.38
C ILE A 269 4.01 -2.05 6.29
N ILE A 270 5.26 -2.42 6.52
CA ILE A 270 6.35 -2.29 5.56
C ILE A 270 6.84 -3.69 5.24
N LYS A 271 6.82 -4.09 3.96
CA LYS A 271 7.49 -5.31 3.49
C LYS A 271 8.59 -4.93 2.50
N THR A 272 9.77 -5.51 2.64
CA THR A 272 10.91 -5.26 1.76
C THR A 272 11.78 -6.50 1.66
N LEU A 273 12.43 -6.69 0.52
CA LEU A 273 13.56 -7.60 0.46
C LEU A 273 14.72 -6.95 1.19
N GLN A 274 15.37 -7.72 2.05
CA GLN A 274 16.54 -7.29 2.81
C GLN A 274 17.69 -8.23 2.55
N LYS A 275 18.84 -7.66 2.20
CA LYS A 275 20.13 -8.32 2.27
C LYS A 275 20.88 -7.77 3.47
N TYR A 276 21.31 -8.65 4.37
CA TYR A 276 22.13 -8.30 5.53
C TYR A 276 23.53 -8.85 5.32
N GLU A 277 24.55 -8.08 5.62
CA GLU A 277 25.96 -8.44 5.49
C GLU A 277 26.74 -7.92 6.70
N SER A 278 27.67 -8.76 7.20
CA SER A 278 28.62 -8.41 8.25
C SER A 278 29.93 -9.18 7.98
N ASP A 279 30.97 -8.96 8.80
CA ASP A 279 32.23 -9.69 8.69
C ASP A 279 32.17 -11.16 9.14
N GLY A 280 31.00 -11.65 9.53
CA GLY A 280 30.83 -13.06 9.94
C GLY A 280 29.48 -13.67 9.62
N HIS A 281 28.59 -12.94 8.95
CA HIS A 281 27.26 -13.45 8.58
C HIS A 281 26.68 -12.66 7.40
N ALA A 282 26.00 -13.35 6.51
CA ALA A 282 25.18 -12.75 5.47
C ALA A 282 23.89 -13.54 5.33
N ASP A 283 22.77 -12.83 5.13
CA ASP A 283 21.47 -13.44 4.83
C ASP A 283 20.67 -12.58 3.86
N TYR A 284 19.65 -13.20 3.27
CA TYR A 284 18.73 -12.56 2.33
C TYR A 284 17.31 -13.10 2.53
N GLY A 285 16.33 -12.23 2.51
CA GLY A 285 14.93 -12.64 2.67
C GLY A 285 13.97 -11.48 2.73
N VAL A 286 12.74 -11.77 3.16
CA VAL A 286 11.68 -10.79 3.34
C VAL A 286 11.67 -10.29 4.77
N LYS A 287 11.82 -8.97 4.92
CA LYS A 287 11.59 -8.24 6.17
C LYS A 287 10.19 -7.66 6.15
N THR A 288 9.39 -7.97 7.18
CA THR A 288 8.12 -7.30 7.44
C THR A 288 8.21 -6.52 8.75
N ILE A 289 7.87 -5.24 8.71
CA ILE A 289 7.84 -4.36 9.87
C ILE A 289 6.39 -3.95 10.10
N HIS A 290 5.91 -4.14 11.33
CA HIS A 290 4.63 -3.61 11.79
C HIS A 290 4.89 -2.45 12.74
N ALA A 291 4.31 -1.29 12.44
CA ALA A 291 4.48 -0.08 13.25
C ALA A 291 3.14 0.59 13.55
N LEU A 292 3.10 1.34 14.64
CA LEU A 292 1.98 2.19 15.00
C LEU A 292 2.42 3.65 15.07
N ASN A 293 1.59 4.54 14.53
CA ASN A 293 1.78 5.98 14.69
C ASN A 293 1.34 6.40 16.11
N SER A 294 2.23 7.03 16.83
CA SER A 294 1.94 7.66 18.12
C SER A 294 2.44 9.10 18.08
N ASN A 295 1.53 10.06 18.15
CA ASN A 295 1.86 11.49 18.14
C ASN A 295 2.72 11.91 16.92
N GLY A 296 2.38 11.44 15.74
CA GLY A 296 3.08 11.76 14.47
C GLY A 296 4.38 10.97 14.24
N LYS A 297 4.71 10.00 15.11
CA LYS A 297 5.92 9.17 14.99
C LYS A 297 5.55 7.69 14.94
N TYR A 298 6.02 6.99 13.91
CA TYR A 298 5.89 5.55 13.83
C TYR A 298 6.85 4.87 14.80
N LYS A 299 6.34 3.87 15.54
CA LYS A 299 7.11 3.00 16.43
C LYS A 299 6.88 1.55 16.04
N ILE A 300 7.97 0.81 15.85
CA ILE A 300 7.95 -0.60 15.46
C ILE A 300 7.45 -1.43 16.64
N ILE A 301 6.37 -2.16 16.41
CA ILE A 301 5.74 -3.03 17.42
C ILE A 301 6.09 -4.51 17.21
N SER A 302 6.48 -4.88 15.98
CA SER A 302 6.93 -6.22 15.62
C SER A 302 7.74 -6.21 14.34
N GLU A 303 8.66 -7.15 14.19
CA GLU A 303 9.37 -7.47 12.97
C GLU A 303 9.27 -8.96 12.67
N GLU A 304 9.11 -9.29 11.40
CA GLU A 304 9.18 -10.67 10.93
C GLU A 304 10.32 -10.80 9.92
N TRP A 305 10.96 -11.94 9.92
CA TRP A 305 12.00 -12.28 8.98
C TRP A 305 11.76 -13.66 8.39
N VAL A 306 11.68 -13.73 7.09
CA VAL A 306 11.52 -14.97 6.34
C VAL A 306 12.69 -15.09 5.35
N PRO A 307 13.62 -16.04 5.56
CA PRO A 307 14.74 -16.24 4.64
C PRO A 307 14.21 -16.63 3.25
N SER A 308 14.85 -16.10 2.20
CA SER A 308 14.63 -16.52 0.82
C SER A 308 15.71 -17.48 0.37
N THR A 309 15.32 -18.50 -0.40
CA THR A 309 16.26 -19.45 -1.03
C THR A 309 16.83 -18.90 -2.34
N GLU A 310 16.28 -17.82 -2.87
CA GLU A 310 16.81 -17.20 -4.07
C GLU A 310 18.08 -16.40 -3.73
N ASN A 311 19.13 -16.56 -4.53
CA ASN A 311 20.34 -15.74 -4.43
C ASN A 311 20.01 -14.31 -4.89
N GLY A 312 19.53 -13.50 -3.95
CA GLY A 312 18.89 -12.23 -4.24
C GLY A 312 19.86 -11.11 -4.55
N THR A 313 19.90 -10.72 -5.81
CA THR A 313 20.30 -9.36 -6.16
C THR A 313 19.09 -8.45 -6.01
N ILE A 314 19.19 -7.46 -5.13
CA ILE A 314 18.17 -6.40 -5.03
C ILE A 314 18.39 -5.47 -6.22
N LYS A 315 17.46 -5.48 -7.18
CA LYS A 315 17.55 -4.70 -8.41
C LYS A 315 16.99 -3.27 -8.25
N ASP A 316 16.09 -3.07 -7.29
CA ASP A 316 15.36 -1.84 -7.00
C ASP A 316 15.70 -1.32 -5.59
N GLU A 317 16.97 -1.13 -5.30
CA GLU A 317 17.43 -0.65 -4.00
C GLU A 317 16.82 0.71 -3.64
N ILE A 318 16.47 0.90 -2.35
CA ILE A 318 16.09 2.22 -1.84
C ILE A 318 17.30 3.15 -1.99
N PRO A 319 17.14 4.31 -2.65
CA PRO A 319 18.24 5.26 -2.80
C PRO A 319 18.81 5.67 -1.44
N THR A 320 20.14 5.76 -1.35
CA THR A 320 20.86 6.14 -0.12
C THR A 320 20.77 7.64 0.20
N SER A 321 20.27 8.46 -0.73
CA SER A 321 20.09 9.90 -0.53
C SER A 321 18.63 10.32 -0.77
N THR A 322 18.18 11.30 0.01
CA THR A 322 16.82 11.84 -0.02
C THR A 322 16.43 12.46 -1.38
N GLU A 323 17.41 12.89 -2.18
CA GLU A 323 17.20 13.54 -3.48
C GLU A 323 16.77 12.55 -4.58
N GLN A 324 17.15 11.28 -4.49
CA GLN A 324 16.84 10.27 -5.51
C GLN A 324 15.44 9.64 -5.37
N LEU A 325 14.78 9.79 -4.22
CA LEU A 325 13.41 9.30 -4.02
C LEU A 325 12.34 10.10 -4.82
N THR A 326 12.72 11.19 -5.45
CA THR A 326 11.83 12.05 -6.23
C THR A 326 12.05 11.98 -7.74
N ALA A 327 13.06 11.27 -8.22
CA ALA A 327 13.32 11.12 -9.64
C ALA A 327 12.37 10.08 -10.28
N VAL A 328 11.19 10.52 -10.70
CA VAL A 328 10.45 9.87 -11.79
C VAL A 328 11.29 10.08 -13.05
N PRO A 329 11.66 9.03 -13.80
CA PRO A 329 12.42 9.21 -15.03
C PRO A 329 11.66 10.10 -15.99
N ALA A 330 12.26 11.24 -16.36
CA ALA A 330 11.70 12.12 -17.36
C ALA A 330 11.57 11.36 -18.68
N ASN A 331 10.37 11.35 -19.23
CA ASN A 331 10.04 10.78 -20.54
C ASN A 331 11.06 11.20 -21.59
N LYS A 332 11.89 10.29 -22.08
CA LYS A 332 12.68 10.52 -23.29
C LYS A 332 11.69 10.66 -24.46
N LYS A 333 11.48 11.88 -24.90
CA LYS A 333 10.87 12.12 -26.20
C LYS A 333 11.76 11.48 -27.26
N GLU A 334 11.28 10.42 -27.88
CA GLU A 334 11.87 9.93 -29.13
C GLU A 334 11.71 11.02 -30.18
N THR A 335 12.81 11.65 -30.53
CA THR A 335 12.92 12.45 -31.76
C THR A 335 13.01 11.46 -32.92
N LYS A 336 11.91 11.31 -33.65
CA LYS A 336 11.95 10.69 -34.98
C LYS A 336 12.67 11.66 -35.94
N ASN A 337 13.80 11.23 -36.47
CA ASN A 337 14.33 11.68 -37.74
C ASN A 337 13.66 10.91 -38.86
#